data_89b59231f4659b9d534d69ea942de63d
#
_entry.id   89b59231f4659b9d534d69ea942de63d
#
_cell.length_a   1.000
_cell.length_b   1.000
_cell.length_c   1.000
_cell.angle_alpha   90.00
_cell.angle_beta   90.00
_cell.angle_gamma   90.00
#
_symmetry.space_group_name_H-M   'P 1'
#
loop_
_entity.id
_entity.type
_entity.pdbx_description
1 polymer ?
#
loop_
_entity_poly.entity_id
_entity_poly.type
_entity_poly.pdbx_seq_one_letter_code
_entity_poly.pdbx_strand_id
1 'polypeptide(L)'
;MKLVGTEFQLRVWAYLRKIPRGSVKTYSQVAKGIGKPLAVRAVANAIGKNPYAPKIPCHRVIRSDGSLGGYSGKGGIKTKRFLLKKEGIRL
;
A
#
# COMPACT_ATOMS: atom_id res chain seq x y z
N MET A 1 -17.89 -3.14 -3.29
CA MET A 1 -17.59 -1.99 -2.40
C MET A 1 -17.39 -0.73 -3.22
N LYS A 2 -18.11 0.32 -2.91
CA LYS A 2 -17.95 1.61 -3.59
C LYS A 2 -16.90 2.44 -2.86
N LEU A 3 -15.79 2.74 -3.52
CA LEU A 3 -14.71 3.52 -2.93
C LEU A 3 -14.94 5.01 -3.19
N VAL A 4 -14.59 5.83 -2.21
CA VAL A 4 -14.69 7.28 -2.31
C VAL A 4 -13.29 7.88 -2.18
N GLY A 5 -12.89 8.68 -3.17
CA GLY A 5 -11.59 9.33 -3.19
C GLY A 5 -11.39 10.07 -4.51
N THR A 6 -10.22 10.71 -4.65
CA THR A 6 -9.86 11.34 -5.91
C THR A 6 -9.62 10.27 -6.97
N GLU A 7 -9.63 10.68 -8.25
CA GLU A 7 -9.33 9.76 -9.35
C GLU A 7 -7.96 9.10 -9.14
N PHE A 8 -6.95 9.89 -8.74
CA PHE A 8 -5.61 9.37 -8.48
C PHE A 8 -5.62 8.35 -7.33
N GLN A 9 -6.28 8.68 -6.21
CA GLN A 9 -6.38 7.78 -5.07
C GLN A 9 -7.07 6.47 -5.46
N LEU A 10 -8.16 6.55 -6.21
CA LEU A 10 -8.88 5.36 -6.65
C LEU A 10 -8.02 4.47 -7.53
N ARG A 11 -7.21 5.07 -8.40
CA ARG A 11 -6.28 4.33 -9.26
C ARG A 11 -5.22 3.60 -8.42
N VAL A 12 -4.64 4.30 -7.45
CA VAL A 12 -3.65 3.70 -6.54
C VAL A 12 -4.27 2.53 -5.76
N TRP A 13 -5.42 2.77 -5.16
CA TRP A 13 -6.09 1.74 -4.35
C TRP A 13 -6.51 0.53 -5.19
N ALA A 14 -6.93 0.74 -6.44
CA ALA A 14 -7.25 -0.36 -7.35
C ALA A 14 -6.03 -1.23 -7.61
N TYR A 15 -4.85 -0.61 -7.77
CA TYR A 15 -3.61 -1.35 -7.94
C TYR A 15 -3.29 -2.17 -6.69
N LEU A 16 -3.45 -1.59 -5.49
CA LEU A 16 -3.18 -2.29 -4.24
C LEU A 16 -4.01 -3.57 -4.11
N ARG A 17 -5.24 -3.54 -4.58
CA ARG A 17 -6.13 -4.70 -4.51
C ARG A 17 -5.63 -5.87 -5.35
N LYS A 18 -4.74 -5.62 -6.30
CA LYS A 18 -4.16 -6.66 -7.15
C LYS A 18 -2.91 -7.30 -6.55
N ILE A 19 -2.36 -6.74 -5.48
CA ILE A 19 -1.20 -7.31 -4.82
C ILE A 19 -1.65 -8.54 -4.03
N PRO A 20 -1.18 -9.74 -4.40
CA PRO A 20 -1.66 -10.95 -3.73
C PRO A 20 -1.11 -11.09 -2.32
N ARG A 21 -1.83 -11.82 -1.50
CA ARG A 21 -1.37 -12.20 -0.17
C ARG A 21 -0.03 -12.93 -0.30
N GLY A 22 0.92 -12.59 0.56
CA GLY A 22 2.26 -13.18 0.53
C GLY A 22 3.24 -12.45 -0.36
N SER A 23 2.81 -11.37 -1.01
CA SER A 23 3.67 -10.54 -1.86
C SER A 23 3.68 -9.11 -1.36
N VAL A 24 4.76 -8.39 -1.67
CA VAL A 24 4.87 -6.95 -1.40
C VAL A 24 5.32 -6.24 -2.66
N LYS A 25 5.01 -4.95 -2.73
CA LYS A 25 5.51 -4.03 -3.76
C LYS A 25 6.13 -2.83 -3.06
N THR A 26 7.09 -2.19 -3.72
CA THR A 26 7.61 -0.92 -3.21
C THR A 26 6.72 0.22 -3.72
N TYR A 27 6.82 1.38 -3.07
CA TYR A 27 6.09 2.57 -3.55
C TYR A 27 6.46 2.90 -4.99
N SER A 28 7.74 2.71 -5.37
CA SER A 28 8.19 2.94 -6.75
C SER A 28 7.51 1.97 -7.72
N GLN A 29 7.38 0.71 -7.34
CA GLN A 29 6.72 -0.29 -8.19
C GLN A 29 5.24 0.03 -8.38
N VAL A 30 4.57 0.51 -7.34
CA VAL A 30 3.17 0.93 -7.46
C VAL A 30 3.06 2.12 -8.40
N ALA A 31 3.95 3.11 -8.28
CA ALA A 31 3.96 4.27 -9.16
C ALA A 31 4.13 3.85 -10.62
N LYS A 32 5.06 2.94 -10.90
CA LYS A 32 5.23 2.39 -12.26
C LYS A 32 3.98 1.65 -12.71
N GLY A 33 3.39 0.86 -11.82
CA GLY A 33 2.23 0.05 -12.15
C GLY A 33 1.00 0.85 -12.56
N ILE A 34 0.85 2.07 -12.04
CA ILE A 34 -0.26 2.95 -12.43
C ILE A 34 0.14 3.92 -13.57
N GLY A 35 1.32 3.73 -14.16
CA GLY A 35 1.77 4.57 -15.28
C GLY A 35 2.29 5.93 -14.87
N LYS A 36 2.68 6.13 -13.62
CA LYS A 36 3.15 7.42 -13.09
C LYS A 36 4.47 7.23 -12.33
N PRO A 37 5.55 6.79 -13.00
CA PRO A 37 6.80 6.42 -12.31
C PRO A 37 7.47 7.56 -11.53
N LEU A 38 7.17 8.81 -11.88
CA LEU A 38 7.74 9.95 -11.16
C LEU A 38 6.87 10.41 -9.97
N ALA A 39 5.73 9.77 -9.75
CA ALA A 39 4.76 10.20 -8.74
C ALA A 39 4.87 9.38 -7.45
N VAL A 40 6.07 8.93 -7.08
CA VAL A 40 6.26 8.05 -5.92
C VAL A 40 5.74 8.68 -4.62
N ARG A 41 6.04 9.97 -4.40
CA ARG A 41 5.57 10.66 -3.19
C ARG A 41 4.04 10.79 -3.16
N ALA A 42 3.44 11.14 -4.30
CA ALA A 42 1.99 11.25 -4.40
C ALA A 42 1.33 9.88 -4.16
N VAL A 43 1.94 8.82 -4.68
CA VAL A 43 1.49 7.44 -4.44
C VAL A 43 1.54 7.11 -2.95
N ALA A 44 2.65 7.42 -2.28
CA ALA A 44 2.78 7.16 -0.85
C ALA A 44 1.72 7.92 -0.05
N ASN A 45 1.44 9.17 -0.42
CA ASN A 45 0.39 9.96 0.23
C ASN A 45 -1.00 9.34 0.01
N ALA A 46 -1.29 8.89 -1.20
CA ALA A 46 -2.57 8.23 -1.50
C ALA A 46 -2.73 6.94 -0.70
N ILE A 47 -1.67 6.16 -0.59
CA ILE A 47 -1.67 4.93 0.21
C ILE A 47 -1.90 5.25 1.69
N GLY A 48 -1.25 6.30 2.19
CA GLY A 48 -1.41 6.74 3.58
C GLY A 48 -2.80 7.24 3.91
N LYS A 49 -3.59 7.60 2.90
CA LYS A 49 -4.97 8.06 3.09
C LYS A 49 -6.02 6.98 2.85
N ASN A 50 -5.61 5.73 2.64
CA ASN A 50 -6.52 4.62 2.44
C ASN A 50 -7.38 4.38 3.70
N PRO A 51 -8.69 4.64 3.65
CA PRO A 51 -9.55 4.41 4.81
C PRO A 51 -10.11 2.98 4.85
N TYR A 52 -9.75 2.15 3.90
CA TYR A 52 -10.32 0.80 3.73
C TYR A 52 -9.36 -0.31 4.14
N ALA A 53 -8.31 0.02 4.91
CA ALA A 53 -7.37 -0.99 5.40
C ALA A 53 -8.06 -1.93 6.39
N PRO A 54 -7.75 -3.22 6.40
CA PRO A 54 -6.82 -3.92 5.51
C PRO A 54 -7.47 -4.52 4.27
N LYS A 55 -8.74 -4.25 3.99
CA LYS A 55 -9.41 -4.79 2.79
C LYS A 55 -8.69 -4.35 1.52
N ILE A 56 -8.34 -3.05 1.44
CA ILE A 56 -7.40 -2.59 0.43
C ILE A 56 -6.02 -2.68 1.08
N PRO A 57 -5.18 -3.62 0.63
CA PRO A 57 -4.01 -4.05 1.42
C PRO A 57 -2.82 -3.09 1.32
N CYS A 58 -2.95 -1.90 1.86
CA CYS A 58 -1.85 -0.94 1.88
C CYS A 58 -0.65 -1.43 2.70
N HIS A 59 -0.85 -2.43 3.56
CA HIS A 59 0.25 -3.04 4.30
C HIS A 59 1.22 -3.81 3.39
N ARG A 60 0.82 -4.13 2.15
CA ARG A 60 1.67 -4.85 1.19
C ARG A 60 2.54 -3.92 0.36
N VAL A 61 2.67 -2.65 0.76
CA VAL A 61 3.58 -1.69 0.10
C VAL A 61 4.63 -1.25 1.11
N ILE A 62 5.89 -1.35 0.70
CA ILE A 62 7.04 -1.02 1.55
C ILE A 62 7.95 -0.05 0.82
N ARG A 63 8.94 0.49 1.54
CA ARG A 63 9.93 1.38 0.94
C ARG A 63 10.91 0.60 0.08
N SER A 64 11.52 1.29 -0.89
CA SER A 64 12.49 0.67 -1.80
C SER A 64 13.73 0.13 -1.10
N ASP A 65 14.06 0.67 0.08
CA ASP A 65 15.19 0.18 0.88
C ASP A 65 14.85 -1.06 1.72
N GLY A 66 13.63 -1.57 1.61
CA GLY A 66 13.17 -2.74 2.35
C GLY A 66 12.56 -2.43 3.71
N SER A 67 12.58 -1.17 4.16
CA SER A 67 11.92 -0.81 5.42
C SER A 67 10.42 -0.75 5.23
N LEU A 68 9.67 -0.87 6.35
CA LEU A 68 8.21 -0.99 6.29
C LEU A 68 7.49 0.24 5.76
N GLY A 69 7.98 1.43 6.07
CA GLY A 69 7.20 2.64 5.83
C GLY A 69 6.03 2.76 6.81
N GLY A 70 5.15 3.73 6.58
CA GLY A 70 4.01 3.96 7.44
C GLY A 70 2.83 3.03 7.17
N TYR A 71 1.83 3.10 8.02
CA TYR A 71 0.58 2.37 7.85
C TYR A 71 -0.58 3.25 8.32
N SER A 72 -1.59 3.40 7.46
CA SER A 72 -2.75 4.26 7.74
C SER A 72 -3.83 3.58 8.58
N GLY A 73 -3.77 2.27 8.72
CA GLY A 73 -4.76 1.52 9.49
C GLY A 73 -4.55 1.65 10.99
N LYS A 74 -5.52 1.15 11.75
CA LYS A 74 -5.47 1.15 13.20
C LYS A 74 -4.26 0.36 13.70
N GLY A 75 -3.53 0.92 14.65
CA GLY A 75 -2.36 0.29 15.25
C GLY A 75 -1.04 0.65 14.57
N GLY A 76 -1.06 1.38 13.45
CA GLY A 76 0.15 1.86 12.78
C GLY A 76 1.10 0.76 12.36
N ILE A 77 2.41 1.02 12.47
CA ILE A 77 3.46 0.09 12.01
C ILE A 77 3.39 -1.29 12.68
N LYS A 78 2.98 -1.35 13.93
CA LYS A 78 2.84 -2.65 14.63
C LYS A 78 1.83 -3.55 13.91
N THR A 79 0.70 -2.99 13.52
CA THR A 79 -0.32 -3.71 12.78
C THR A 79 0.18 -4.11 11.40
N LYS A 80 0.88 -3.21 10.72
CA LYS A 80 1.46 -3.51 9.40
C LYS A 80 2.40 -4.72 9.50
N ARG A 81 3.30 -4.70 10.48
CA ARG A 81 4.24 -5.80 10.71
C ARG A 81 3.51 -7.11 11.02
N PHE A 82 2.47 -7.05 11.85
CA PHE A 82 1.66 -8.21 12.19
C PHE A 82 0.98 -8.80 10.96
N LEU A 83 0.36 -7.95 10.13
CA LEU A 83 -0.32 -8.40 8.93
C LEU A 83 0.64 -9.06 7.94
N LEU A 84 1.81 -8.46 7.74
CA LEU A 84 2.82 -9.02 6.84
C LEU A 84 3.33 -10.36 7.36
N LYS A 85 3.62 -10.44 8.66
CA LYS A 85 4.07 -11.67 9.28
C LYS A 85 3.03 -12.78 9.15
N LYS A 86 1.76 -12.44 9.34
CA LYS A 86 0.65 -13.38 9.16
C LYS A 86 0.57 -13.90 7.74
N GLU A 87 1.01 -13.11 6.76
CA GLU A 87 1.04 -13.50 5.35
C GLU A 87 2.34 -14.21 4.95
N GLY A 88 3.20 -14.50 5.92
CA GLY A 88 4.45 -15.21 5.67
C GLY A 88 5.62 -14.32 5.24
N ILE A 89 5.49 -13.01 5.37
CA ILE A 89 6.51 -12.05 4.97
C ILE A 89 7.28 -11.60 6.19
N ARG A 90 8.60 -11.77 6.15
CA ARG A 90 9.51 -11.32 7.22
C ARG A 90 10.37 -10.19 6.70
N LEU A 91 10.28 -9.06 7.38
CA LEU A 91 11.05 -7.87 7.02
C LEU A 91 11.86 -7.39 8.22
#